data_606a6aa325384412c1e3ce1dcb07a068
#
_entry.id   606a6aa325384412c1e3ce1dcb07a068
#
_cell.length_a   1.000
_cell.length_b   1.000
_cell.length_c   1.000
_cell.angle_alpha   90.00
_cell.angle_beta   90.00
_cell.angle_gamma   90.00
#
_symmetry.space_group_name_H-M   'P 1'
#
loop_
_entity.id
_entity.type
_entity.pdbx_description
1 polymer ?
#
loop_
_entity_poly.entity_id
_entity_poly.type
_entity_poly.pdbx_seq_one_letter_code
_entity_poly.pdbx_strand_id
1 'polypeptide(L)'
;MKVFEFQCKIKFLKDVEYQNVYEKTTYLLDSVLIKDEQYLKFHESKDYKFYVTDAPWPVESDGIYKKGHVYTLRIRSVDGNLIEFFIKHLYQHQTKELLCIGGEVRMINPKRMISKLYSVTP
;
A
#
# COMPACT_ATOMS: atom_id res chain seq x y z
N MET A 1 21.37 -2.49 -0.67
CA MET A 1 20.13 -1.83 -0.20
C MET A 1 19.02 -2.87 -0.08
N LYS A 2 18.29 -2.83 1.01
CA LYS A 2 17.17 -3.75 1.26
C LYS A 2 15.85 -3.01 1.03
N VAL A 3 14.93 -3.67 0.35
CA VAL A 3 13.56 -3.16 0.15
C VAL A 3 12.62 -4.04 0.94
N PHE A 4 11.79 -3.43 1.75
CA PHE A 4 10.74 -4.12 2.51
C PHE A 4 9.42 -3.99 1.78
N GLU A 5 8.66 -5.08 1.72
CA GLU A 5 7.33 -5.08 1.13
C GLU A 5 6.33 -5.57 2.17
N PHE A 6 5.36 -4.72 2.49
CA PHE A 6 4.22 -5.09 3.31
C PHE A 6 3.05 -5.42 2.38
N GLN A 7 2.61 -6.67 2.39
CA GLN A 7 1.45 -7.13 1.64
C GLN A 7 0.23 -6.99 2.53
N CYS A 8 -0.43 -5.86 2.45
CA CYS A 8 -1.56 -5.52 3.30
C CYS A 8 -2.85 -6.07 2.71
N LYS A 9 -3.59 -6.86 3.50
CA LYS A 9 -4.90 -7.38 3.08
C LYS A 9 -5.97 -6.35 3.42
N ILE A 10 -6.67 -5.91 2.39
CA ILE A 10 -7.67 -4.85 2.49
C ILE A 10 -9.02 -5.38 2.06
N LYS A 11 -10.01 -5.28 2.96
CA LYS A 11 -11.39 -5.58 2.64
C LYS A 11 -12.05 -4.30 2.13
N PHE A 12 -12.70 -4.37 0.98
CA PHE A 12 -13.45 -3.25 0.47
C PHE A 12 -14.84 -3.22 1.11
N LEU A 13 -15.20 -2.07 1.66
CA LEU A 13 -16.48 -1.87 2.33
C LEU A 13 -17.54 -1.33 1.38
N LYS A 14 -17.11 -0.90 0.19
CA LYS A 14 -17.95 -0.42 -0.91
C LYS A 14 -17.30 -0.83 -2.23
N ASP A 15 -18.10 -0.88 -3.29
CA ASP A 15 -17.56 -1.02 -4.64
C ASP A 15 -16.73 0.22 -4.97
N VAL A 16 -15.53 0.01 -5.52
CA VAL A 16 -14.63 1.11 -5.92
C VAL A 16 -14.14 0.85 -7.33
N GLU A 17 -14.33 1.80 -8.21
CA GLU A 17 -13.82 1.72 -9.57
C GLU A 17 -12.29 1.83 -9.59
N TYR A 18 -11.65 1.10 -10.50
CA TYR A 18 -10.20 1.09 -10.63
C TYR A 18 -9.61 2.51 -10.73
N GLN A 19 -10.26 3.39 -11.49
CA GLN A 19 -9.79 4.76 -11.68
C GLN A 19 -9.78 5.57 -10.38
N ASN A 20 -10.55 5.16 -9.37
CA ASN A 20 -10.66 5.87 -8.09
C ASN A 20 -9.90 5.18 -6.96
N VAL A 21 -9.37 3.98 -7.19
CA VAL A 21 -8.79 3.18 -6.11
C VAL A 21 -7.52 3.78 -5.52
N TYR A 22 -6.70 4.43 -6.35
CA TYR A 22 -5.47 5.05 -5.88
C TYR A 22 -5.76 6.12 -4.82
N GLU A 23 -6.77 6.95 -5.07
CA GLU A 23 -7.20 7.97 -4.12
C GLU A 23 -7.62 7.34 -2.79
N LYS A 24 -8.36 6.24 -2.84
CA LYS A 24 -8.85 5.57 -1.63
C LYS A 24 -7.73 4.90 -0.84
N THR A 25 -6.80 4.23 -1.51
CA THR A 25 -5.66 3.61 -0.84
C THR A 25 -4.70 4.66 -0.28
N THR A 26 -4.46 5.74 -1.00
CA THR A 26 -3.63 6.86 -0.52
C THR A 26 -4.25 7.49 0.72
N TYR A 27 -5.55 7.70 0.73
CA TYR A 27 -6.25 8.23 1.89
C TYR A 27 -6.12 7.30 3.11
N LEU A 28 -6.21 5.99 2.89
CA LEU A 28 -6.03 5.01 3.96
C LEU A 28 -4.64 5.14 4.61
N LEU A 29 -3.60 5.22 3.79
CA LEU A 29 -2.23 5.33 4.29
C LEU A 29 -1.97 6.68 4.95
N ASP A 30 -2.41 7.77 4.33
CA ASP A 30 -2.22 9.12 4.87
C ASP A 30 -2.93 9.28 6.21
N SER A 31 -4.09 8.65 6.39
CA SER A 31 -4.86 8.77 7.63
C SER A 31 -4.15 8.19 8.85
N VAL A 32 -3.21 7.25 8.67
CA VAL A 32 -2.38 6.77 9.78
C VAL A 32 -1.09 7.57 9.91
N LEU A 33 -0.51 8.04 8.79
CA LEU A 33 0.73 8.82 8.83
C LEU A 33 0.58 10.13 9.58
N ILE A 34 -0.56 10.82 9.43
CA ILE A 34 -0.79 12.10 10.09
C ILE A 34 -0.92 12.00 11.61
N LYS A 35 -1.04 10.77 12.15
CA LYS A 35 -1.13 10.57 13.60
C LYS A 35 0.23 10.68 14.29
N ASP A 36 1.33 10.67 13.53
CA ASP A 36 2.68 10.77 14.06
C ASP A 36 3.33 12.04 13.53
N GLU A 37 3.87 12.88 14.44
CA GLU A 37 4.46 14.16 14.06
C GLU A 37 5.58 14.03 13.04
N GLN A 38 6.41 13.00 13.15
CA GLN A 38 7.50 12.76 12.23
C GLN A 38 6.99 12.52 10.81
N TYR A 39 5.97 11.69 10.68
CA TYR A 39 5.40 11.35 9.38
C TYR A 39 4.45 12.43 8.85
N LEU A 40 3.83 13.20 9.75
CA LEU A 40 3.05 14.36 9.34
C LEU A 40 3.91 15.37 8.59
N LYS A 41 5.13 15.60 9.05
CA LYS A 41 6.08 16.49 8.37
C LYS A 41 6.41 15.98 6.97
N PHE A 42 6.58 14.69 6.79
CA PHE A 42 6.80 14.09 5.47
C PHE A 42 5.58 14.21 4.58
N HIS A 43 4.40 14.07 5.14
CA HIS A 43 3.15 14.21 4.40
C HIS A 43 2.97 15.63 3.87
N GLU A 44 3.35 16.64 4.66
CA GLU A 44 3.28 18.05 4.27
C GLU A 44 4.38 18.42 3.27
N SER A 45 5.49 17.67 3.25
CA SER A 45 6.57 17.89 2.28
C SER A 45 6.13 17.31 0.93
N LYS A 46 6.14 18.14 -0.10
CA LYS A 46 5.76 17.72 -1.45
C LYS A 46 6.85 16.95 -2.17
N ASP A 47 8.03 16.87 -1.59
CA ASP A 47 9.23 16.48 -2.34
C ASP A 47 9.57 15.00 -2.27
N TYR A 48 9.08 14.23 -1.29
CA TYR A 48 9.52 12.86 -1.14
C TYR A 48 8.53 11.98 -0.38
N LYS A 49 8.08 10.93 -1.04
CA LYS A 49 7.37 9.83 -0.37
C LYS A 49 8.34 8.68 -0.18
N PHE A 50 8.51 8.22 1.06
CA PHE A 50 9.43 7.13 1.39
C PHE A 50 8.89 5.74 1.04
N TYR A 51 7.76 5.67 0.35
CA TYR A 51 7.15 4.40 -0.02
C TYR A 51 6.45 4.51 -1.38
N VAL A 52 6.26 3.35 -1.99
CA VAL A 52 5.47 3.23 -3.23
C VAL A 52 4.43 2.14 -3.04
N THR A 53 3.31 2.26 -3.76
CA THR A 53 2.25 1.26 -3.75
C THR A 53 1.82 0.92 -5.18
N ASP A 54 1.30 -0.30 -5.33
CA ASP A 54 0.62 -0.72 -6.56
C ASP A 54 -0.89 -0.62 -6.36
N ALA A 55 -1.65 -0.80 -7.44
CA ALA A 55 -3.07 -1.02 -7.31
C ALA A 55 -3.32 -2.33 -6.54
N PRO A 56 -4.37 -2.40 -5.70
CA PRO A 56 -4.69 -3.65 -5.01
C PRO A 56 -4.89 -4.80 -5.98
N TRP A 57 -4.40 -5.97 -5.60
CA TRP A 57 -4.41 -7.15 -6.47
C TRP A 57 -5.36 -8.22 -5.90
N PRO A 58 -6.07 -8.98 -6.71
CA PRO A 58 -6.11 -8.92 -8.19
C PRO A 58 -6.99 -7.78 -8.71
N VAL A 59 -6.65 -7.28 -9.91
CA VAL A 59 -7.51 -6.32 -10.59
C VAL A 59 -8.66 -7.07 -11.25
N GLU A 60 -9.89 -6.63 -10.98
CA GLU A 60 -11.07 -7.26 -11.55
C GLU A 60 -11.20 -6.96 -13.04
N SER A 61 -11.72 -7.93 -13.80
CA SER A 61 -11.86 -7.78 -15.26
C SER A 61 -12.81 -6.67 -15.66
N ASP A 62 -13.80 -6.34 -14.82
CA ASP A 62 -14.74 -5.24 -15.07
C ASP A 62 -14.27 -3.90 -14.52
N GLY A 63 -13.07 -3.87 -13.91
CA GLY A 63 -12.51 -2.64 -13.36
C GLY A 63 -13.15 -2.18 -12.07
N ILE A 64 -13.84 -3.05 -11.36
CA ILE A 64 -14.50 -2.69 -10.10
C ILE A 64 -14.04 -3.60 -8.98
N TYR A 65 -13.47 -3.02 -7.92
CA TYR A 65 -13.19 -3.73 -6.67
C TYR A 65 -14.50 -3.89 -5.91
N LYS A 66 -14.83 -5.12 -5.54
CA LYS A 66 -16.16 -5.46 -5.03
C LYS A 66 -16.27 -5.32 -3.52
N LYS A 67 -17.39 -4.76 -3.07
CA LYS A 67 -17.76 -4.74 -1.66
C LYS A 67 -17.68 -6.12 -1.05
N GLY A 68 -17.04 -6.24 0.12
CA GLY A 68 -16.91 -7.50 0.86
C GLY A 68 -15.75 -8.37 0.43
N HIS A 69 -15.09 -8.06 -0.70
CA HIS A 69 -13.95 -8.83 -1.16
C HIS A 69 -12.65 -8.28 -0.58
N VAL A 70 -11.65 -9.14 -0.47
CA VAL A 70 -10.33 -8.81 0.08
C VAL A 70 -9.32 -8.79 -1.06
N TYR A 71 -8.53 -7.71 -1.09
CA TYR A 71 -7.47 -7.53 -2.08
C TYR A 71 -6.15 -7.25 -1.36
N THR A 72 -5.04 -7.44 -2.06
CA THR A 72 -3.71 -7.21 -1.49
C THR A 72 -3.14 -5.89 -1.99
N LEU A 73 -2.86 -4.97 -1.07
CA LEU A 73 -2.13 -3.75 -1.36
C LEU A 73 -0.67 -3.96 -0.98
N ARG A 74 0.23 -3.77 -1.92
CA ARG A 74 1.68 -3.92 -1.67
C ARG A 74 2.29 -2.56 -1.43
N ILE A 75 2.87 -2.38 -0.24
CA ILE A 75 3.55 -1.16 0.17
C ILE A 75 5.02 -1.47 0.27
N ARG A 76 5.85 -0.78 -0.50
CA ARG A 76 7.30 -1.01 -0.54
C ARG A 76 8.05 0.21 -0.07
N SER A 77 9.10 -0.01 0.72
CA SER A 77 9.96 1.06 1.21
C SER A 77 11.33 0.52 1.54
N VAL A 78 12.34 1.38 1.42
CA VAL A 78 13.69 1.09 1.93
C VAL A 78 13.77 1.40 3.43
N ASP A 79 12.78 2.08 3.98
CA ASP A 79 12.72 2.46 5.40
C ASP A 79 11.93 1.41 6.17
N GLY A 80 12.66 0.54 6.90
CA GLY A 80 12.05 -0.51 7.71
C GLY A 80 11.20 0.04 8.85
N ASN A 81 11.55 1.20 9.39
CA ASN A 81 10.78 1.81 10.47
C ASN A 81 9.41 2.27 9.98
N LEU A 82 9.35 2.79 8.76
CA LEU A 82 8.08 3.17 8.15
C LEU A 82 7.19 1.95 7.92
N ILE A 83 7.77 0.86 7.45
CA ILE A 83 7.02 -0.40 7.24
C ILE A 83 6.48 -0.92 8.57
N GLU A 84 7.29 -0.92 9.64
CA GLU A 84 6.83 -1.30 10.98
C GLU A 84 5.69 -0.40 11.47
N PHE A 85 5.80 0.90 11.20
CA PHE A 85 4.74 1.85 11.54
C PHE A 85 3.43 1.49 10.83
N PHE A 86 3.49 1.20 9.53
CA PHE A 86 2.30 0.80 8.79
C PHE A 86 1.69 -0.50 9.33
N ILE A 87 2.51 -1.50 9.63
CA ILE A 87 2.01 -2.77 10.18
C ILE A 87 1.24 -2.50 11.47
N LYS A 88 1.82 -1.71 12.36
CA LYS A 88 1.24 -1.43 13.67
C LYS A 88 -0.05 -0.62 13.59
N HIS A 89 -0.08 0.40 12.75
CA HIS A 89 -1.18 1.36 12.73
C HIS A 89 -2.26 1.08 11.69
N LEU A 90 -1.93 0.31 10.64
CA LEU A 90 -2.94 -0.07 9.64
C LEU A 90 -3.81 -1.23 10.10
N TYR A 91 -3.31 -2.11 10.98
CA TYR A 91 -4.09 -3.27 11.43
C TYR A 91 -5.42 -2.82 12.03
N GLN A 92 -6.51 -3.31 11.45
CA GLN A 92 -7.88 -2.95 11.82
C GLN A 92 -8.24 -1.47 11.61
N HIS A 93 -7.37 -0.72 10.93
CA HIS A 93 -7.69 0.66 10.58
C HIS A 93 -8.70 0.70 9.45
N GLN A 94 -9.66 1.62 9.55
CA GLN A 94 -10.79 1.69 8.65
C GLN A 94 -11.01 3.11 8.14
N THR A 95 -11.32 3.21 6.85
CA THR A 95 -11.89 4.42 6.25
C THR A 95 -13.31 4.10 5.79
N LYS A 96 -13.97 5.02 5.09
CA LYS A 96 -15.31 4.75 4.55
C LYS A 96 -15.34 3.58 3.60
N GLU A 97 -14.27 3.42 2.81
CA GLU A 97 -14.23 2.45 1.71
C GLU A 97 -13.40 1.21 2.02
N LEU A 98 -12.44 1.29 2.95
CA LEU A 98 -11.42 0.27 3.12
C LEU A 98 -11.21 -0.10 4.58
N LEU A 99 -10.93 -1.39 4.82
CA LEU A 99 -10.56 -1.90 6.14
C LEU A 99 -9.32 -2.80 5.99
N CYS A 100 -8.24 -2.44 6.69
CA CYS A 100 -7.04 -3.29 6.72
C CYS A 100 -7.23 -4.40 7.74
N ILE A 101 -7.19 -5.67 7.29
CA ILE A 101 -7.44 -6.82 8.15
C ILE A 101 -6.19 -7.59 8.52
N GLY A 102 -5.04 -7.20 8.01
CA GLY A 102 -3.77 -7.85 8.33
C GLY A 102 -2.80 -7.80 7.17
N GLY A 103 -1.77 -8.64 7.21
CA GLY A 103 -0.81 -8.70 6.12
C GLY A 103 0.49 -9.39 6.52
N GLU A 104 1.41 -9.44 5.59
CA GLU A 104 2.71 -10.07 5.75
C GLU A 104 3.81 -9.16 5.20
N VAL A 105 4.99 -9.24 5.81
CA VAL A 105 6.17 -8.48 5.37
C VAL A 105 7.24 -9.42 4.85
N ARG A 106 7.88 -9.00 3.77
CA ARG A 106 9.04 -9.70 3.24
C ARG A 106 10.08 -8.70 2.77
N MET A 107 11.32 -9.16 2.71
CA MET A 107 12.41 -8.40 2.10
C MET A 107 12.54 -8.78 0.62
N ILE A 108 12.75 -7.79 -0.22
CA ILE A 108 12.94 -7.98 -1.64
C ILE A 108 14.38 -7.61 -1.99
N ASN A 109 15.05 -8.49 -2.76
CA ASN A 109 16.37 -8.20 -3.27
C ASN A 109 16.24 -7.25 -4.48
N PRO A 110 16.80 -6.02 -4.40
CA PRO A 110 16.70 -5.08 -5.53
C PRO A 110 17.25 -5.61 -6.84
N LYS A 111 18.31 -6.43 -6.80
CA LYS A 111 18.87 -7.06 -8.01
C LYS A 111 17.86 -7.98 -8.67
N ARG A 112 17.09 -8.73 -7.89
CA ARG A 112 16.01 -9.57 -8.42
C ARG A 112 14.92 -8.76 -9.07
N MET A 113 14.56 -7.64 -8.47
CA MET A 113 13.53 -6.76 -9.02
C MET A 113 13.97 -6.21 -10.38
N ILE A 114 15.20 -5.74 -10.48
CA ILE A 114 15.76 -5.21 -11.72
C ILE A 114 15.78 -6.29 -12.81
N SER A 115 16.25 -7.49 -12.49
CA SER A 115 16.28 -8.61 -13.42
C SER A 115 14.88 -8.95 -13.94
N LYS A 116 13.88 -8.93 -13.04
CA LYS A 116 12.50 -9.19 -13.41
C LYS A 116 11.95 -8.14 -14.36
N LEU A 117 12.27 -6.87 -14.12
CA LEU A 117 11.86 -5.78 -15.00
C LEU A 117 12.46 -5.94 -16.40
N TYR A 118 13.74 -6.27 -16.49
CA TYR A 118 14.39 -6.46 -17.79
C TYR A 118 13.88 -7.70 -18.53
N SER A 119 13.45 -8.73 -17.81
CA SER A 119 12.92 -9.94 -18.46
C SER A 119 11.51 -9.71 -19.02
N VAL A 120 10.78 -8.72 -18.51
CA VAL A 120 9.44 -8.39 -18.97
C VAL A 120 9.46 -7.45 -20.17
N THR A 121 10.57 -6.72 -20.36
CA THR A 121 10.71 -5.78 -21.48
C THR A 121 11.28 -6.53 -22.70
N PRO A 122 10.53 -6.75 -23.75
CA PRO A 122 11.03 -7.42 -24.95
C PRO A 122 12.09 -6.59 -25.67
#